data_8523fa30ad5411161c6e30e919110dfb
#
_entry.id   8523fa30ad5411161c6e30e919110dfb
#
_cell.length_a   1.000
_cell.length_b   1.000
_cell.length_c   1.000
_cell.angle_alpha   90.00
_cell.angle_beta   90.00
_cell.angle_gamma   90.00
#
_symmetry.space_group_name_H-M   'P 1'
#
loop_
_entity.id
_entity.type
_entity.pdbx_description
1 polymer ?
#
loop_
_entity_poly.entity_id
_entity_poly.type
_entity_poly.pdbx_seq_one_letter_code
_entity_poly.pdbx_strand_id
1 'polypeptide(L)'
;MNINILGASATKFGELWNISPRAMAKEVMLNALSMSGLKPSEVDALFVGNMLSGILGNQANLGSLVSEELGVQIPAFRVEGACASGGLALHNAINSIKAGQYKTVLVLGIEKMTDASLDETTNALMAAGSDEERMAGATFPGVYALMAQAYMKQYKVSEEELASISVKNHYHGAFNPKAQFRFPITINDVMKSSKIADPLKLLDCSPVSDGAAAVLVTGEDSSKKLKKPIRIIASEVSTDTLSLHDRKSFTSLYSVVEAGTKAYKKSGLKPRDIDVAEIHDCFSISEAIAVEDLGFSKKGEGARDIAKGKRTLFKGDIICNPSGGLKACGHPVGATGIKQIVEITEQLRGEGGMRQVEGAKIGLTHNVGGSGAVAAIHILKI
;
A
#
# COMPACT_ATOMS: atom_id res chain seq x y z
N MET A 1 13.66 13.65 16.27
CA MET A 1 13.97 14.11 14.89
C MET A 1 12.73 13.89 14.05
N ASN A 2 12.22 14.92 13.40
CA ASN A 2 11.13 14.82 12.45
C ASN A 2 11.68 14.40 11.09
N ILE A 3 10.92 13.57 10.38
CA ILE A 3 11.25 13.17 9.02
C ILE A 3 10.25 13.82 8.08
N ASN A 4 10.76 14.45 7.03
CA ASN A 4 9.97 15.20 6.07
C ASN A 4 10.03 14.55 4.68
N ILE A 5 8.90 14.56 3.96
CA ILE A 5 8.83 14.18 2.56
C ILE A 5 9.07 15.41 1.70
N LEU A 6 10.13 15.39 0.92
CA LEU A 6 10.52 16.47 0.00
C LEU A 6 9.81 16.35 -1.35
N GLY A 7 9.80 15.15 -1.92
CA GLY A 7 9.20 14.84 -3.22
C GLY A 7 8.52 13.48 -3.20
N ALA A 8 7.50 13.31 -4.03
CA ALA A 8 6.72 12.10 -4.12
C ALA A 8 6.19 11.92 -5.56
N SER A 9 6.37 10.76 -6.16
CA SER A 9 5.92 10.47 -7.52
C SER A 9 5.52 9.00 -7.68
N ALA A 10 4.56 8.73 -8.54
CA ALA A 10 4.19 7.38 -8.94
C ALA A 10 3.88 7.34 -10.45
N THR A 11 4.19 6.22 -11.09
CA THR A 11 3.73 5.94 -12.45
C THR A 11 2.20 5.76 -12.47
N LYS A 12 1.59 5.73 -13.62
CA LYS A 12 0.31 5.03 -13.79
C LYS A 12 0.56 3.55 -13.49
N PHE A 13 -0.39 2.90 -12.79
CA PHE A 13 -0.36 1.46 -12.58
C PHE A 13 -1.19 0.74 -13.66
N GLY A 14 -0.81 -0.49 -13.99
CA GLY A 14 -1.51 -1.28 -15.00
C GLY A 14 -0.61 -2.31 -15.64
N GLU A 15 -1.01 -2.80 -16.79
CA GLU A 15 -0.22 -3.69 -17.63
C GLU A 15 0.73 -2.84 -18.49
N LEU A 16 1.99 -2.74 -18.08
CA LEU A 16 3.00 -1.85 -18.68
C LEU A 16 4.03 -2.65 -19.51
N TRP A 17 3.56 -3.49 -20.42
CA TRP A 17 4.40 -4.44 -21.18
C TRP A 17 5.61 -3.82 -21.88
N ASN A 18 5.46 -2.58 -22.38
CA ASN A 18 6.50 -1.87 -23.14
C ASN A 18 7.45 -1.03 -22.25
N ILE A 19 7.30 -1.10 -20.92
CA ILE A 19 8.07 -0.26 -19.99
C ILE A 19 8.90 -1.16 -19.07
N SER A 20 10.21 -1.03 -19.15
CA SER A 20 11.12 -1.81 -18.31
C SER A 20 11.12 -1.34 -16.85
N PRO A 21 11.51 -2.20 -15.89
CA PRO A 21 11.73 -1.78 -14.50
C PRO A 21 12.68 -0.59 -14.37
N ARG A 22 13.75 -0.52 -15.15
CA ARG A 22 14.67 0.63 -15.17
C ARG A 22 13.97 1.92 -15.56
N ALA A 23 13.15 1.89 -16.62
CA ALA A 23 12.43 3.05 -17.09
C ALA A 23 11.41 3.56 -16.07
N MET A 24 10.63 2.65 -15.44
CA MET A 24 9.71 3.00 -14.36
C MET A 24 10.44 3.61 -13.16
N ALA A 25 11.54 2.99 -12.73
CA ALA A 25 12.35 3.49 -11.62
C ALA A 25 12.89 4.90 -11.90
N LYS A 26 13.50 5.08 -13.09
CA LYS A 26 14.04 6.37 -13.52
C LYS A 26 12.99 7.48 -13.49
N GLU A 27 11.83 7.22 -14.08
CA GLU A 27 10.72 8.18 -14.14
C GLU A 27 10.36 8.70 -12.74
N VAL A 28 10.03 7.79 -11.81
CA VAL A 28 9.52 8.20 -10.51
C VAL A 28 10.61 8.79 -9.61
N MET A 29 11.84 8.29 -9.69
CA MET A 29 12.97 8.81 -8.92
C MET A 29 13.34 10.23 -9.35
N LEU A 30 13.46 10.48 -10.65
CA LEU A 30 13.79 11.80 -11.17
C LEU A 30 12.65 12.80 -10.95
N ASN A 31 11.38 12.38 -11.06
CA ASN A 31 10.23 13.24 -10.75
C ASN A 31 10.20 13.62 -9.27
N ALA A 32 10.44 12.68 -8.35
CA ALA A 32 10.51 12.97 -6.91
C ALA A 32 11.66 13.95 -6.57
N LEU A 33 12.81 13.79 -7.21
CA LEU A 33 13.94 14.73 -7.09
C LEU A 33 13.59 16.12 -7.65
N SER A 34 13.01 16.19 -8.83
CA SER A 34 12.58 17.44 -9.45
C SER A 34 11.63 18.25 -8.55
N MET A 35 10.65 17.59 -7.93
CA MET A 35 9.70 18.21 -6.99
C MET A 35 10.40 18.77 -5.74
N SER A 36 11.50 18.17 -5.32
CA SER A 36 12.28 18.61 -4.17
C SER A 36 13.28 19.73 -4.48
N GLY A 37 13.60 19.90 -5.75
CA GLY A 37 14.68 20.81 -6.22
C GLY A 37 16.09 20.28 -5.93
N LEU A 38 16.24 19.04 -5.47
CA LEU A 38 17.53 18.39 -5.22
C LEU A 38 18.06 17.68 -6.47
N LYS A 39 19.40 17.60 -6.56
CA LYS A 39 20.10 16.84 -7.59
C LYS A 39 20.33 15.39 -7.13
N PRO A 40 20.51 14.42 -8.04
CA PRO A 40 20.87 13.05 -7.67
C PRO A 40 22.09 12.95 -6.74
N SER A 41 23.09 13.84 -6.90
CA SER A 41 24.30 13.88 -6.05
C SER A 41 24.07 14.30 -4.60
N GLU A 42 22.86 14.77 -4.27
CA GLU A 42 22.46 15.14 -2.91
C GLU A 42 21.69 14.03 -2.19
N VAL A 43 21.55 12.87 -2.83
CA VAL A 43 20.95 11.67 -2.25
C VAL A 43 22.03 10.78 -1.66
N ASP A 44 21.91 10.43 -0.38
CA ASP A 44 22.92 9.63 0.33
C ASP A 44 22.73 8.11 0.15
N ALA A 45 21.49 7.65 -0.03
CA ALA A 45 21.18 6.23 -0.20
C ALA A 45 19.83 6.00 -0.90
N LEU A 46 19.65 4.79 -1.45
CA LEU A 46 18.42 4.31 -2.07
C LEU A 46 17.93 3.03 -1.37
N PHE A 47 16.67 3.04 -0.89
CA PHE A 47 15.99 1.84 -0.40
C PHE A 47 14.90 1.44 -1.39
N VAL A 48 14.90 0.18 -1.83
CA VAL A 48 14.01 -0.35 -2.87
C VAL A 48 13.11 -1.43 -2.29
N GLY A 49 11.81 -1.13 -2.17
CA GLY A 49 10.79 -2.13 -1.85
C GLY A 49 10.42 -2.93 -3.09
N ASN A 50 10.65 -4.24 -3.04
CA ASN A 50 10.36 -5.16 -4.14
C ASN A 50 10.28 -6.59 -3.64
N MET A 51 9.35 -7.38 -4.17
CA MET A 51 9.17 -8.78 -3.80
C MET A 51 9.65 -9.74 -4.89
N LEU A 52 9.23 -9.54 -6.14
CA LEU A 52 9.21 -10.58 -7.16
C LEU A 52 10.35 -10.51 -8.18
N SER A 53 11.19 -9.47 -8.17
CA SER A 53 12.24 -9.32 -9.20
C SER A 53 13.21 -10.51 -9.27
N GLY A 54 13.51 -11.15 -8.15
CA GLY A 54 14.36 -12.35 -8.12
C GLY A 54 13.65 -13.62 -8.60
N ILE A 55 12.33 -13.65 -8.59
CA ILE A 55 11.53 -14.83 -8.96
C ILE A 55 11.04 -14.70 -10.42
N LEU A 56 10.34 -13.62 -10.75
CA LEU A 56 9.77 -13.42 -12.10
C LEU A 56 10.76 -12.79 -13.08
N GLY A 57 11.59 -11.86 -12.60
CA GLY A 57 12.52 -11.10 -13.44
C GLY A 57 13.96 -11.63 -13.46
N ASN A 58 14.28 -12.71 -12.73
CA ASN A 58 15.62 -13.24 -12.54
C ASN A 58 16.65 -12.18 -12.12
N GLN A 59 16.21 -11.11 -11.44
CA GLN A 59 17.04 -10.00 -10.99
C GLN A 59 17.06 -9.90 -9.46
N ALA A 60 18.05 -10.53 -8.84
CA ALA A 60 18.22 -10.51 -7.38
C ALA A 60 18.83 -9.20 -6.86
N ASN A 61 19.65 -8.50 -7.67
CA ASN A 61 20.34 -7.27 -7.28
C ASN A 61 19.63 -6.01 -7.82
N LEU A 62 18.33 -5.92 -7.58
CA LEU A 62 17.51 -4.83 -8.11
C LEU A 62 17.95 -3.45 -7.58
N GLY A 63 18.40 -3.36 -6.32
CA GLY A 63 18.90 -2.10 -5.74
C GLY A 63 19.99 -1.47 -6.59
N SER A 64 21.05 -2.23 -6.89
CA SER A 64 22.15 -1.76 -7.75
C SER A 64 21.67 -1.45 -9.18
N LEU A 65 20.81 -2.32 -9.74
CA LEU A 65 20.29 -2.14 -11.10
C LEU A 65 19.58 -0.78 -11.28
N VAL A 66 18.70 -0.40 -10.34
CA VAL A 66 17.92 0.83 -10.48
C VAL A 66 18.67 2.07 -10.00
N SER A 67 19.70 1.93 -9.13
CA SER A 67 20.53 3.05 -8.70
C SER A 67 21.35 3.65 -9.85
N GLU A 68 21.72 2.83 -10.85
CA GLU A 68 22.40 3.31 -12.07
C GLU A 68 21.61 4.39 -12.79
N GLU A 69 20.27 4.36 -12.72
CA GLU A 69 19.40 5.33 -13.39
C GLU A 69 19.44 6.75 -12.77
N LEU A 70 20.05 6.88 -11.58
CA LEU A 70 20.31 8.19 -10.96
C LEU A 70 21.58 8.85 -11.51
N GLY A 71 22.48 8.09 -12.19
CA GLY A 71 23.75 8.60 -12.69
C GLY A 71 24.76 8.95 -11.59
N VAL A 72 24.55 8.47 -10.37
CA VAL A 72 25.43 8.64 -9.20
C VAL A 72 25.66 7.31 -8.49
N GLN A 73 26.80 7.19 -7.82
CA GLN A 73 27.14 5.99 -7.04
C GLN A 73 26.76 6.20 -5.57
N ILE A 74 25.69 5.56 -5.15
CA ILE A 74 25.18 5.61 -3.77
C ILE A 74 24.87 4.20 -3.26
N PRO A 75 24.94 3.93 -1.95
CA PRO A 75 24.44 2.70 -1.36
C PRO A 75 22.96 2.45 -1.75
N ALA A 76 22.68 1.24 -2.24
CA ALA A 76 21.33 0.87 -2.66
C ALA A 76 20.96 -0.51 -2.08
N PHE A 77 19.80 -0.57 -1.42
CA PHE A 77 19.35 -1.74 -0.68
C PHE A 77 17.99 -2.20 -1.20
N ARG A 78 17.84 -3.51 -1.48
CA ARG A 78 16.53 -4.12 -1.69
C ARG A 78 15.96 -4.55 -0.34
N VAL A 79 14.71 -4.17 -0.06
CA VAL A 79 13.97 -4.52 1.14
C VAL A 79 12.75 -5.34 0.73
N GLU A 80 12.57 -6.48 1.38
CA GLU A 80 11.50 -7.43 1.10
C GLU A 80 10.65 -7.69 2.37
N GLY A 81 9.38 -7.87 2.21
CA GLY A 81 8.34 -8.22 3.19
C GLY A 81 7.02 -8.44 2.48
N ALA A 82 7.07 -9.24 1.39
CA ALA A 82 5.94 -9.48 0.50
C ALA A 82 5.33 -8.14 0.00
N CYS A 83 4.00 -8.04 0.01
CA CYS A 83 3.31 -6.81 -0.40
C CYS A 83 3.60 -5.59 0.50
N ALA A 84 4.20 -5.78 1.68
CA ALA A 84 4.61 -4.70 2.58
C ALA A 84 6.02 -4.14 2.28
N SER A 85 6.72 -4.67 1.27
CA SER A 85 8.10 -4.30 0.95
C SER A 85 8.32 -2.78 0.82
N GLY A 86 7.37 -2.06 0.21
CA GLY A 86 7.44 -0.61 0.09
C GLY A 86 7.38 0.11 1.45
N GLY A 87 6.43 -0.27 2.30
CA GLY A 87 6.29 0.28 3.66
C GLY A 87 7.52 -0.01 4.53
N LEU A 88 8.07 -1.23 4.43
CA LEU A 88 9.30 -1.61 5.13
C LEU A 88 10.52 -0.84 4.61
N ALA A 89 10.62 -0.60 3.31
CA ALA A 89 11.70 0.21 2.73
C ALA A 89 11.68 1.63 3.30
N LEU A 90 10.51 2.25 3.41
CA LEU A 90 10.36 3.56 4.04
C LEU A 90 10.71 3.52 5.53
N HIS A 91 10.27 2.50 6.25
CA HIS A 91 10.61 2.34 7.67
C HIS A 91 12.12 2.26 7.90
N ASN A 92 12.83 1.47 7.09
CA ASN A 92 14.29 1.34 7.15
C ASN A 92 15.00 2.66 6.79
N ALA A 93 14.54 3.36 5.77
CA ALA A 93 15.05 4.69 5.40
C ALA A 93 14.91 5.70 6.56
N ILE A 94 13.74 5.73 7.20
CA ILE A 94 13.48 6.58 8.38
C ILE A 94 14.45 6.24 9.53
N ASN A 95 14.67 4.95 9.80
CA ASN A 95 15.55 4.51 10.87
C ASN A 95 17.01 4.86 10.57
N SER A 96 17.47 4.73 9.32
CA SER A 96 18.82 5.11 8.93
C SER A 96 19.10 6.62 9.07
N ILE A 97 18.09 7.46 8.74
CA ILE A 97 18.17 8.91 8.96
C ILE A 97 18.21 9.24 10.45
N LYS A 98 17.35 8.61 11.26
CA LYS A 98 17.32 8.81 12.73
C LYS A 98 18.61 8.37 13.41
N ALA A 99 19.26 7.34 12.90
CA ALA A 99 20.57 6.88 13.35
C ALA A 99 21.72 7.80 12.91
N GLY A 100 21.45 8.81 12.09
CA GLY A 100 22.47 9.74 11.59
C GLY A 100 23.37 9.14 10.49
N GLN A 101 23.00 7.97 9.95
CA GLN A 101 23.79 7.31 8.90
C GLN A 101 23.65 8.06 7.56
N TYR A 102 22.44 8.51 7.25
CA TYR A 102 22.11 9.28 6.04
C TYR A 102 21.30 10.52 6.41
N LYS A 103 21.37 11.55 5.57
CA LYS A 103 20.58 12.80 5.73
C LYS A 103 19.37 12.82 4.81
N THR A 104 19.58 12.48 3.54
CA THR A 104 18.57 12.49 2.49
C THR A 104 18.53 11.12 1.80
N VAL A 105 17.41 10.47 1.83
CA VAL A 105 17.24 9.10 1.34
C VAL A 105 16.11 9.06 0.31
N LEU A 106 16.37 8.41 -0.81
CA LEU A 106 15.36 8.09 -1.81
C LEU A 106 14.78 6.71 -1.50
N VAL A 107 13.48 6.58 -1.49
CA VAL A 107 12.79 5.31 -1.29
C VAL A 107 11.96 5.02 -2.53
N LEU A 108 12.22 3.88 -3.16
CA LEU A 108 11.55 3.38 -4.35
C LEU A 108 10.73 2.14 -3.98
N GLY A 109 9.49 2.07 -4.42
CA GLY A 109 8.74 0.83 -4.48
C GLY A 109 8.50 0.49 -5.95
N ILE A 110 8.74 -0.75 -6.36
CA ILE A 110 8.62 -1.16 -7.76
C ILE A 110 8.26 -2.63 -7.88
N GLU A 111 7.38 -2.94 -8.85
CA GLU A 111 7.13 -4.33 -9.24
C GLU A 111 6.79 -4.41 -10.73
N LYS A 112 7.22 -5.49 -11.37
CA LYS A 112 6.91 -5.85 -12.76
C LYS A 112 6.41 -7.29 -12.78
N MET A 113 5.12 -7.47 -13.03
CA MET A 113 4.41 -8.73 -12.84
C MET A 113 3.69 -9.23 -14.09
N THR A 114 3.35 -8.32 -15.01
CA THR A 114 2.47 -8.64 -16.14
C THR A 114 3.19 -9.29 -17.33
N ASP A 115 4.53 -9.36 -17.29
CA ASP A 115 5.32 -10.07 -18.30
C ASP A 115 5.29 -11.61 -18.11
N ALA A 116 4.85 -12.08 -16.93
CA ALA A 116 4.68 -13.49 -16.61
C ALA A 116 3.22 -13.94 -16.83
N SER A 117 3.00 -15.21 -17.04
CA SER A 117 1.64 -15.80 -17.08
C SER A 117 0.94 -15.69 -15.73
N LEU A 118 -0.38 -15.83 -15.73
CA LEU A 118 -1.17 -15.78 -14.49
C LEU A 118 -0.75 -16.87 -13.50
N ASP A 119 -0.46 -18.08 -13.99
CA ASP A 119 -0.03 -19.21 -13.16
C ASP A 119 1.35 -18.96 -12.53
N GLU A 120 2.32 -18.46 -13.32
CA GLU A 120 3.64 -18.08 -12.82
C GLU A 120 3.54 -16.99 -11.77
N THR A 121 2.74 -15.96 -12.03
CA THR A 121 2.52 -14.85 -11.09
C THR A 121 1.85 -15.33 -9.80
N THR A 122 0.84 -16.21 -9.91
CA THR A 122 0.14 -16.78 -8.74
C THR A 122 1.10 -17.60 -7.88
N ASN A 123 1.90 -18.46 -8.50
CA ASN A 123 2.91 -19.27 -7.81
C ASN A 123 4.01 -18.40 -7.17
N ALA A 124 4.46 -17.36 -7.87
CA ALA A 124 5.46 -16.43 -7.34
C ALA A 124 4.93 -15.64 -6.13
N LEU A 125 3.68 -15.20 -6.16
CA LEU A 125 3.04 -14.55 -5.03
C LEU A 125 2.95 -15.48 -3.81
N MET A 126 2.63 -16.78 -4.01
CA MET A 126 2.56 -17.75 -2.93
C MET A 126 3.91 -18.06 -2.26
N ALA A 127 5.04 -17.60 -2.82
CA ALA A 127 6.31 -17.61 -2.10
C ALA A 127 6.29 -16.78 -0.80
N ALA A 128 5.28 -15.92 -0.60
CA ALA A 128 5.04 -15.19 0.65
C ALA A 128 4.06 -15.90 1.60
N GLY A 129 3.59 -17.08 1.29
CA GLY A 129 2.81 -17.96 2.16
C GLY A 129 3.71 -18.95 2.91
N SER A 130 3.15 -19.70 3.86
CA SER A 130 3.88 -20.78 4.52
C SER A 130 4.12 -21.97 3.59
N ASP A 131 5.10 -22.80 3.94
CA ASP A 131 5.42 -24.00 3.17
C ASP A 131 4.25 -24.97 3.17
N GLU A 132 3.55 -25.11 4.29
CA GLU A 132 2.38 -25.99 4.44
C GLU A 132 1.22 -25.51 3.56
N GLU A 133 0.91 -24.24 3.56
CA GLU A 133 -0.13 -23.65 2.72
C GLU A 133 0.20 -23.83 1.24
N ARG A 134 1.46 -23.57 0.87
CA ARG A 134 1.94 -23.74 -0.51
C ARG A 134 1.89 -25.19 -0.98
N MET A 135 2.37 -26.13 -0.14
CA MET A 135 2.31 -27.57 -0.45
C MET A 135 0.88 -28.10 -0.53
N ALA A 136 -0.05 -27.52 0.22
CA ALA A 136 -1.48 -27.81 0.12
C ALA A 136 -2.15 -27.21 -1.13
N GLY A 137 -1.41 -26.47 -1.97
CA GLY A 137 -1.95 -25.85 -3.17
C GLY A 137 -2.77 -24.58 -2.90
N ALA A 138 -2.59 -23.95 -1.73
CA ALA A 138 -3.29 -22.71 -1.43
C ALA A 138 -2.85 -21.58 -2.36
N THR A 139 -3.77 -20.64 -2.61
CA THR A 139 -3.50 -19.38 -3.30
C THR A 139 -3.93 -18.23 -2.40
N PHE A 140 -3.41 -17.00 -2.62
CA PHE A 140 -3.85 -15.86 -1.81
C PHE A 140 -5.37 -15.62 -1.89
N PRO A 141 -6.04 -15.72 -3.06
CA PRO A 141 -7.50 -15.68 -3.09
C PRO A 141 -8.13 -16.74 -2.17
N GLY A 142 -7.61 -17.96 -2.14
CA GLY A 142 -8.09 -19.03 -1.26
C GLY A 142 -7.91 -18.72 0.21
N VAL A 143 -6.74 -18.24 0.60
CA VAL A 143 -6.44 -17.85 2.00
C VAL A 143 -7.36 -16.71 2.47
N TYR A 144 -7.53 -15.67 1.67
CA TYR A 144 -8.44 -14.57 2.01
C TYR A 144 -9.92 -14.96 1.94
N ALA A 145 -10.29 -15.96 1.12
CA ALA A 145 -11.63 -16.51 1.11
C ALA A 145 -11.98 -17.20 2.44
N LEU A 146 -11.04 -17.95 3.04
CA LEU A 146 -11.22 -18.51 4.39
C LEU A 146 -11.44 -17.43 5.44
N MET A 147 -10.70 -16.33 5.36
CA MET A 147 -10.91 -15.17 6.23
C MET A 147 -12.28 -14.54 6.00
N ALA A 148 -12.72 -14.39 4.74
CA ALA A 148 -14.03 -13.85 4.39
C ALA A 148 -15.16 -14.74 4.93
N GLN A 149 -15.08 -16.07 4.75
CA GLN A 149 -16.05 -17.01 5.30
C GLN A 149 -16.14 -16.92 6.82
N ALA A 150 -15.00 -16.88 7.52
CA ALA A 150 -14.97 -16.73 8.97
C ALA A 150 -15.61 -15.40 9.42
N TYR A 151 -15.28 -14.30 8.76
CA TYR A 151 -15.82 -12.98 9.05
C TYR A 151 -17.34 -12.91 8.82
N MET A 152 -17.81 -13.36 7.65
CA MET A 152 -19.24 -13.41 7.31
C MET A 152 -20.02 -14.27 8.29
N LYS A 153 -19.51 -15.46 8.64
CA LYS A 153 -20.15 -16.37 9.61
C LYS A 153 -20.22 -15.75 11.01
N GLN A 154 -19.13 -15.16 11.48
CA GLN A 154 -19.03 -14.62 12.83
C GLN A 154 -19.90 -13.38 13.01
N TYR A 155 -19.90 -12.48 12.05
CA TYR A 155 -20.56 -11.16 12.18
C TYR A 155 -21.85 -11.05 11.38
N LYS A 156 -22.26 -12.11 10.66
CA LYS A 156 -23.49 -12.11 9.82
C LYS A 156 -23.45 -11.02 8.74
N VAL A 157 -22.30 -10.81 8.15
CA VAL A 157 -22.09 -9.89 7.03
C VAL A 157 -22.44 -10.59 5.73
N SER A 158 -23.13 -9.90 4.81
CA SER A 158 -23.51 -10.46 3.51
C SER A 158 -22.42 -10.28 2.45
N GLU A 159 -22.54 -11.00 1.34
CA GLU A 159 -21.63 -10.81 0.18
C GLU A 159 -21.79 -9.41 -0.43
N GLU A 160 -23.00 -8.84 -0.43
CA GLU A 160 -23.27 -7.50 -0.95
C GLU A 160 -22.63 -6.42 -0.07
N GLU A 161 -22.57 -6.62 1.25
CA GLU A 161 -21.86 -5.73 2.15
C GLU A 161 -20.35 -5.74 1.86
N LEU A 162 -19.75 -6.90 1.57
CA LEU A 162 -18.35 -7.00 1.12
C LEU A 162 -18.16 -6.40 -0.28
N ALA A 163 -19.09 -6.65 -1.22
CA ALA A 163 -19.06 -6.11 -2.58
C ALA A 163 -19.06 -4.58 -2.60
N SER A 164 -19.68 -3.93 -1.61
CA SER A 164 -19.73 -2.48 -1.48
C SER A 164 -18.33 -1.84 -1.37
N ILE A 165 -17.35 -2.58 -0.87
CA ILE A 165 -15.95 -2.15 -0.77
C ILE A 165 -15.35 -1.99 -2.18
N SER A 166 -15.58 -2.99 -3.04
CA SER A 166 -15.14 -2.93 -4.43
C SER A 166 -15.80 -1.78 -5.18
N VAL A 167 -17.11 -1.61 -4.99
CA VAL A 167 -17.88 -0.50 -5.59
C VAL A 167 -17.32 0.85 -5.15
N LYS A 168 -17.04 1.04 -3.86
CA LYS A 168 -16.44 2.26 -3.32
C LYS A 168 -15.08 2.54 -3.96
N ASN A 169 -14.20 1.53 -4.02
CA ASN A 169 -12.84 1.72 -4.52
C ASN A 169 -12.82 1.98 -6.02
N HIS A 170 -13.67 1.34 -6.82
CA HIS A 170 -13.83 1.67 -8.24
C HIS A 170 -14.43 3.08 -8.45
N TYR A 171 -15.38 3.50 -7.62
CA TYR A 171 -15.89 4.87 -7.64
C TYR A 171 -14.76 5.89 -7.41
N HIS A 172 -13.90 5.66 -6.40
CA HIS A 172 -12.74 6.51 -6.13
C HIS A 172 -11.71 6.46 -7.27
N GLY A 173 -11.41 5.27 -7.79
CA GLY A 173 -10.46 5.06 -8.89
C GLY A 173 -10.83 5.81 -10.16
N ALA A 174 -12.14 6.03 -10.41
CA ALA A 174 -12.60 6.80 -11.56
C ALA A 174 -12.06 8.24 -11.58
N PHE A 175 -11.75 8.82 -10.42
CA PHE A 175 -11.16 10.16 -10.28
C PHE A 175 -9.62 10.16 -10.29
N ASN A 176 -8.97 9.00 -10.29
CA ASN A 176 -7.52 8.91 -10.24
C ASN A 176 -6.92 8.68 -11.64
N PRO A 177 -6.19 9.65 -12.24
CA PRO A 177 -5.59 9.49 -13.56
C PRO A 177 -4.52 8.39 -13.62
N LYS A 178 -3.97 7.98 -12.47
CA LYS A 178 -2.93 6.94 -12.37
C LYS A 178 -3.51 5.53 -12.12
N ALA A 179 -4.84 5.41 -11.90
CA ALA A 179 -5.46 4.12 -11.64
C ALA A 179 -5.53 3.24 -12.90
N GLN A 180 -5.39 1.93 -12.70
CA GLN A 180 -5.55 0.90 -13.74
C GLN A 180 -6.99 0.87 -14.26
N PHE A 181 -7.96 0.84 -13.34
CA PHE A 181 -9.39 0.86 -13.65
C PHE A 181 -9.99 2.20 -13.26
N ARG A 182 -10.47 2.94 -14.27
CA ARG A 182 -10.99 4.30 -14.12
C ARG A 182 -12.48 4.39 -14.42
N PHE A 183 -13.24 3.39 -14.00
CA PHE A 183 -14.69 3.33 -14.21
C PHE A 183 -15.38 2.81 -12.94
N PRO A 184 -16.59 3.33 -12.63
CA PRO A 184 -17.38 2.82 -11.53
C PRO A 184 -17.98 1.46 -11.89
N ILE A 185 -18.25 0.67 -10.85
CA ILE A 185 -18.97 -0.61 -10.94
C ILE A 185 -20.13 -0.60 -9.95
N THR A 186 -21.07 -1.55 -10.10
CA THR A 186 -22.21 -1.74 -9.21
C THR A 186 -22.05 -3.00 -8.36
N ILE A 187 -22.83 -3.13 -7.28
CA ILE A 187 -22.90 -4.37 -6.49
C ILE A 187 -23.26 -5.56 -7.40
N ASN A 188 -24.21 -5.36 -8.33
CA ASN A 188 -24.60 -6.40 -9.28
C ASN A 188 -23.45 -6.86 -10.18
N ASP A 189 -22.56 -5.94 -10.60
CA ASP A 189 -21.37 -6.30 -11.38
C ASP A 189 -20.42 -7.18 -10.56
N VAL A 190 -20.19 -6.84 -9.30
CA VAL A 190 -19.38 -7.66 -8.39
C VAL A 190 -20.02 -9.04 -8.20
N MET A 191 -21.30 -9.08 -7.88
CA MET A 191 -22.03 -10.31 -7.61
C MET A 191 -22.12 -11.27 -8.81
N LYS A 192 -22.11 -10.73 -10.04
CA LYS A 192 -22.12 -11.51 -11.29
C LYS A 192 -20.74 -11.83 -11.83
N SER A 193 -19.67 -11.24 -11.29
CA SER A 193 -18.31 -11.55 -11.73
C SER A 193 -17.90 -12.97 -11.37
N SER A 194 -16.95 -13.54 -12.11
CA SER A 194 -16.52 -14.92 -11.95
C SER A 194 -16.06 -15.21 -10.52
N LYS A 195 -16.52 -16.33 -9.94
CA LYS A 195 -16.05 -16.78 -8.62
C LYS A 195 -14.59 -17.23 -8.72
N ILE A 196 -13.73 -16.69 -7.87
CA ILE A 196 -12.29 -17.04 -7.79
C ILE A 196 -12.05 -18.03 -6.66
N ALA A 197 -12.53 -17.70 -5.45
CA ALA A 197 -12.49 -18.59 -4.27
C ALA A 197 -13.67 -18.21 -3.36
N ASP A 198 -14.57 -19.12 -3.08
CA ASP A 198 -15.82 -18.84 -2.37
C ASP A 198 -15.60 -18.17 -1.00
N PRO A 199 -16.19 -17.00 -0.68
CA PRO A 199 -17.18 -16.22 -1.43
C PRO A 199 -16.61 -15.17 -2.41
N LEU A 200 -15.28 -15.04 -2.51
CA LEU A 200 -14.63 -13.97 -3.28
C LEU A 200 -14.78 -14.20 -4.80
N LYS A 201 -15.15 -13.12 -5.48
CA LYS A 201 -15.32 -13.06 -6.93
C LYS A 201 -14.19 -12.21 -7.54
N LEU A 202 -14.09 -12.19 -8.86
CA LEU A 202 -13.06 -11.48 -9.60
C LEU A 202 -12.96 -10.00 -9.17
N LEU A 203 -14.08 -9.31 -9.05
CA LEU A 203 -14.11 -7.92 -8.63
C LEU A 203 -13.90 -7.72 -7.12
N ASP A 204 -13.79 -8.78 -6.33
CA ASP A 204 -13.31 -8.75 -4.94
C ASP A 204 -11.79 -8.82 -4.82
N CYS A 205 -11.08 -9.10 -5.91
CA CYS A 205 -9.64 -9.24 -5.98
C CYS A 205 -8.99 -8.00 -6.60
N SER A 206 -7.79 -7.63 -6.15
CA SER A 206 -6.97 -6.62 -6.85
C SER A 206 -6.38 -7.22 -8.13
N PRO A 207 -6.19 -6.42 -9.19
CA PRO A 207 -5.57 -6.90 -10.42
C PRO A 207 -4.06 -7.10 -10.26
N VAL A 208 -3.50 -7.99 -11.08
CA VAL A 208 -2.06 -8.03 -11.34
C VAL A 208 -1.66 -6.75 -12.06
N SER A 209 -0.59 -6.12 -11.61
CA SER A 209 -0.20 -4.79 -12.10
C SER A 209 1.30 -4.60 -12.08
N ASP A 210 1.78 -3.78 -12.99
CA ASP A 210 3.11 -3.18 -12.97
C ASP A 210 3.04 -1.76 -12.43
N GLY A 211 4.13 -1.28 -11.85
CA GLY A 211 4.25 0.11 -11.47
C GLY A 211 5.40 0.40 -10.53
N ALA A 212 5.69 1.67 -10.40
CA ALA A 212 6.70 2.19 -9.48
C ALA A 212 6.18 3.45 -8.77
N ALA A 213 6.69 3.68 -7.56
CA ALA A 213 6.48 4.91 -6.81
C ALA A 213 7.75 5.25 -6.03
N ALA A 214 8.05 6.54 -5.90
CA ALA A 214 9.22 7.00 -5.16
C ALA A 214 8.88 8.17 -4.25
N VAL A 215 9.54 8.21 -3.10
CA VAL A 215 9.51 9.35 -2.18
C VAL A 215 10.92 9.72 -1.76
N LEU A 216 11.18 11.01 -1.67
CA LEU A 216 12.43 11.54 -1.14
C LEU A 216 12.19 12.03 0.28
N VAL A 217 12.93 11.47 1.24
CA VAL A 217 12.79 11.78 2.67
C VAL A 217 14.06 12.33 3.27
N THR A 218 13.93 13.23 4.24
CA THR A 218 15.05 13.87 4.92
C THR A 218 14.75 14.16 6.39
N GLY A 219 15.81 14.37 7.18
CA GLY A 219 15.69 14.92 8.53
C GLY A 219 15.28 16.41 8.52
N GLU A 220 14.99 16.96 9.70
CA GLU A 220 14.32 18.25 9.88
C GLU A 220 15.06 19.47 9.28
N ASP A 221 16.40 19.47 9.28
CA ASP A 221 17.20 20.64 8.90
C ASP A 221 17.16 20.97 7.40
N SER A 222 16.82 20.00 6.55
CA SER A 222 16.79 20.16 5.09
C SER A 222 15.43 20.62 4.56
N SER A 223 14.39 20.68 5.42
CA SER A 223 13.01 20.98 5.00
C SER A 223 12.68 22.47 4.90
N LYS A 224 13.60 23.37 5.29
CA LYS A 224 13.39 24.83 5.34
C LYS A 224 13.01 25.49 4.01
N LYS A 225 13.21 24.77 2.88
CA LYS A 225 12.88 25.26 1.53
C LYS A 225 11.47 24.89 1.05
N LEU A 226 10.72 24.03 1.79
CA LEU A 226 9.41 23.55 1.37
C LEU A 226 8.29 24.50 1.82
N LYS A 227 7.39 24.84 0.89
CA LYS A 227 6.19 25.63 1.21
C LYS A 227 5.18 24.87 2.10
N LYS A 228 5.08 23.54 1.96
CA LYS A 228 4.18 22.68 2.72
C LYS A 228 4.91 21.35 3.04
N PRO A 229 5.76 21.31 4.09
CA PRO A 229 6.44 20.08 4.47
C PRO A 229 5.45 19.06 5.01
N ILE A 230 5.46 17.84 4.49
CA ILE A 230 4.70 16.70 5.03
C ILE A 230 5.63 15.92 5.95
N ARG A 231 5.25 15.83 7.22
CA ARG A 231 6.02 15.13 8.25
C ARG A 231 5.51 13.70 8.46
N ILE A 232 6.42 12.76 8.55
CA ILE A 232 6.11 11.40 9.01
C ILE A 232 6.27 11.40 10.53
N ILE A 233 5.14 11.41 11.25
CA ILE A 233 5.12 11.53 12.71
C ILE A 233 5.11 10.18 13.42
N ALA A 234 4.73 9.10 12.72
CA ALA A 234 4.89 7.72 13.17
C ALA A 234 5.23 6.80 11.99
N SER A 235 6.05 5.80 12.26
CA SER A 235 6.40 4.72 11.33
C SER A 235 6.65 3.48 12.18
N GLU A 236 5.73 2.53 12.12
CA GLU A 236 5.75 1.33 12.96
C GLU A 236 5.52 0.08 12.13
N VAL A 237 6.19 -0.99 12.52
CA VAL A 237 6.12 -2.30 11.90
C VAL A 237 5.82 -3.35 12.95
N SER A 238 5.02 -4.34 12.59
CA SER A 238 4.79 -5.53 13.40
C SER A 238 4.62 -6.77 12.52
N THR A 239 4.88 -7.93 13.08
CA THR A 239 4.71 -9.23 12.44
C THR A 239 3.72 -10.09 13.21
N ASP A 240 3.13 -11.06 12.52
CA ASP A 240 2.27 -12.10 13.05
C ASP A 240 2.74 -13.45 12.50
N THR A 241 2.11 -14.52 12.91
CA THR A 241 2.32 -15.87 12.37
C THR A 241 2.13 -15.89 10.86
N LEU A 242 3.03 -16.53 10.13
CA LEU A 242 2.99 -16.58 8.67
C LEU A 242 1.77 -17.37 8.18
N SER A 243 1.61 -18.60 8.68
CA SER A 243 0.48 -19.47 8.33
C SER A 243 -0.83 -18.96 8.93
N LEU A 244 -1.90 -18.96 8.11
CA LEU A 244 -3.23 -18.56 8.59
C LEU A 244 -3.74 -19.49 9.70
N HIS A 245 -3.51 -20.81 9.59
CA HIS A 245 -4.04 -21.80 10.55
C HIS A 245 -3.45 -21.69 11.97
N ASP A 246 -2.26 -21.10 12.10
CA ASP A 246 -1.61 -20.88 13.40
C ASP A 246 -2.02 -19.58 14.07
N ARG A 247 -2.83 -18.75 13.41
CA ARG A 247 -3.26 -17.46 13.95
C ARG A 247 -4.37 -17.60 14.96
N LYS A 248 -4.35 -16.73 15.94
CA LYS A 248 -5.40 -16.63 16.96
C LYS A 248 -6.75 -16.19 16.42
N SER A 249 -6.78 -15.50 15.27
CA SER A 249 -7.99 -14.96 14.67
C SER A 249 -7.89 -14.94 13.16
N PHE A 250 -9.00 -15.28 12.49
CA PHE A 250 -9.17 -15.13 11.04
C PHE A 250 -9.87 -13.81 10.68
N THR A 251 -10.37 -13.09 11.67
CA THR A 251 -11.14 -11.85 11.50
C THR A 251 -10.45 -10.62 12.07
N SER A 252 -9.17 -10.75 12.41
CA SER A 252 -8.32 -9.66 12.92
C SER A 252 -6.86 -10.00 12.66
N LEU A 253 -6.06 -9.04 12.23
CA LEU A 253 -4.64 -9.18 11.97
C LEU A 253 -3.85 -8.58 13.13
N TYR A 254 -3.22 -9.42 13.93
CA TYR A 254 -2.41 -8.98 15.08
C TYR A 254 -1.32 -7.98 14.65
N SER A 255 -0.66 -8.22 13.52
CA SER A 255 0.36 -7.30 12.99
C SER A 255 -0.18 -5.89 12.77
N VAL A 256 -1.43 -5.75 12.30
CA VAL A 256 -2.10 -4.46 12.05
C VAL A 256 -2.48 -3.80 13.38
N VAL A 257 -3.11 -4.54 14.29
CA VAL A 257 -3.52 -4.04 15.61
C VAL A 257 -2.31 -3.51 16.37
N GLU A 258 -1.22 -4.28 16.40
CA GLU A 258 -0.01 -3.94 17.15
C GLU A 258 0.73 -2.75 16.52
N ALA A 259 0.96 -2.76 15.19
CA ALA A 259 1.61 -1.64 14.50
C ALA A 259 0.76 -0.35 14.59
N GLY A 260 -0.56 -0.45 14.43
CA GLY A 260 -1.50 0.67 14.57
C GLY A 260 -1.48 1.25 15.98
N THR A 261 -1.56 0.41 17.02
CA THR A 261 -1.49 0.83 18.43
C THR A 261 -0.18 1.58 18.72
N LYS A 262 0.95 1.06 18.26
CA LYS A 262 2.26 1.71 18.40
C LYS A 262 2.30 3.06 17.65
N ALA A 263 1.75 3.11 16.44
CA ALA A 263 1.73 4.34 15.64
C ALA A 263 0.87 5.43 16.31
N TYR A 264 -0.30 5.10 16.83
CA TYR A 264 -1.13 6.03 17.60
C TYR A 264 -0.44 6.51 18.88
N LYS A 265 0.15 5.58 19.63
CA LYS A 265 0.90 5.93 20.85
C LYS A 265 2.04 6.89 20.55
N LYS A 266 2.80 6.64 19.49
CA LYS A 266 3.97 7.45 19.10
C LYS A 266 3.60 8.83 18.59
N SER A 267 2.50 8.91 17.83
CA SER A 267 1.99 10.19 17.28
C SER A 267 1.19 11.01 18.29
N GLY A 268 0.73 10.40 19.40
CA GLY A 268 -0.21 11.00 20.35
C GLY A 268 -1.63 11.14 19.82
N LEU A 269 -1.95 10.47 18.71
CA LEU A 269 -3.25 10.54 18.04
C LEU A 269 -4.14 9.35 18.41
N LYS A 270 -5.42 9.49 18.07
CA LYS A 270 -6.44 8.44 18.16
C LYS A 270 -6.97 8.14 16.75
N PRO A 271 -7.60 6.98 16.51
CA PRO A 271 -8.16 6.65 15.20
C PRO A 271 -9.05 7.74 14.59
N ARG A 272 -9.86 8.40 15.42
CA ARG A 272 -10.77 9.50 15.01
C ARG A 272 -10.08 10.79 14.55
N ASP A 273 -8.78 10.91 14.79
CA ASP A 273 -7.99 12.10 14.42
C ASP A 273 -7.41 11.97 13.00
N ILE A 274 -7.61 10.80 12.35
CA ILE A 274 -7.20 10.53 10.96
C ILE A 274 -8.27 11.05 10.00
N ASP A 275 -7.87 11.90 9.06
CA ASP A 275 -8.78 12.47 8.05
C ASP A 275 -8.87 11.56 6.80
N VAL A 276 -7.75 10.98 6.40
CA VAL A 276 -7.63 10.17 5.18
C VAL A 276 -6.70 8.98 5.39
N ALA A 277 -7.04 7.83 4.81
CA ALA A 277 -6.22 6.62 4.92
C ALA A 277 -6.12 5.88 3.57
N GLU A 278 -4.93 5.41 3.25
CA GLU A 278 -4.70 4.39 2.21
C GLU A 278 -4.57 3.03 2.89
N ILE A 279 -5.56 2.19 2.66
CA ILE A 279 -5.73 0.87 3.28
C ILE A 279 -5.36 -0.22 2.28
N HIS A 280 -4.67 -1.27 2.73
CA HIS A 280 -4.31 -2.41 1.91
C HIS A 280 -5.52 -3.30 1.64
N ASP A 281 -6.20 -3.07 0.53
CA ASP A 281 -7.42 -3.73 0.09
C ASP A 281 -7.15 -4.73 -1.06
N CYS A 282 -6.12 -5.58 -0.91
CA CYS A 282 -5.83 -6.60 -1.93
C CYS A 282 -7.03 -7.52 -2.23
N PHE A 283 -7.91 -7.69 -1.26
CA PHE A 283 -9.26 -8.28 -1.37
C PHE A 283 -10.26 -7.44 -0.60
N SER A 284 -11.54 -7.50 -0.94
CA SER A 284 -12.60 -6.74 -0.25
C SER A 284 -12.59 -7.00 1.26
N ILE A 285 -12.43 -8.25 1.69
CA ILE A 285 -12.34 -8.62 3.10
C ILE A 285 -11.16 -7.96 3.83
N SER A 286 -10.04 -7.72 3.14
CA SER A 286 -8.87 -7.07 3.74
C SER A 286 -9.19 -5.66 4.24
N GLU A 287 -9.93 -4.86 3.47
CA GLU A 287 -10.32 -3.52 3.90
C GLU A 287 -11.32 -3.57 5.05
N ALA A 288 -12.30 -4.50 5.02
CA ALA A 288 -13.25 -4.67 6.11
C ALA A 288 -12.55 -4.93 7.44
N ILE A 289 -11.59 -5.87 7.47
CA ILE A 289 -10.82 -6.19 8.66
C ILE A 289 -9.91 -5.02 9.06
N ALA A 290 -9.24 -4.38 8.10
CA ALA A 290 -8.28 -3.32 8.38
C ALA A 290 -8.92 -2.08 9.02
N VAL A 291 -10.10 -1.63 8.56
CA VAL A 291 -10.78 -0.47 9.16
C VAL A 291 -11.23 -0.75 10.60
N GLU A 292 -11.44 -2.02 10.96
CA GLU A 292 -11.73 -2.46 12.31
C GLU A 292 -10.47 -2.54 13.17
N ASP A 293 -9.40 -3.15 12.65
CA ASP A 293 -8.13 -3.32 13.36
C ASP A 293 -7.43 -1.98 13.61
N LEU A 294 -7.62 -1.00 12.72
CA LEU A 294 -7.13 0.37 12.89
C LEU A 294 -8.06 1.23 13.76
N GLY A 295 -9.20 0.70 14.21
CA GLY A 295 -10.15 1.39 15.08
C GLY A 295 -11.04 2.43 14.39
N PHE A 296 -11.14 2.40 13.06
CA PHE A 296 -12.06 3.27 12.30
C PHE A 296 -13.50 2.77 12.37
N SER A 297 -13.71 1.46 12.52
CA SER A 297 -14.99 0.81 12.72
C SER A 297 -14.92 -0.14 13.91
N LYS A 298 -16.09 -0.44 14.52
CA LYS A 298 -16.20 -1.49 15.53
C LYS A 298 -16.05 -2.87 14.86
N LYS A 299 -15.62 -3.86 15.62
CA LYS A 299 -15.52 -5.25 15.13
C LYS A 299 -16.87 -5.75 14.61
N GLY A 300 -16.84 -6.31 13.38
CA GLY A 300 -18.02 -6.78 12.64
C GLY A 300 -18.80 -5.69 11.91
N GLU A 301 -18.40 -4.41 12.01
CA GLU A 301 -19.10 -3.30 11.37
C GLU A 301 -18.34 -2.70 10.17
N GLY A 302 -17.10 -3.15 9.90
CA GLY A 302 -16.25 -2.57 8.86
C GLY A 302 -16.90 -2.54 7.47
N ALA A 303 -17.36 -3.70 6.99
CA ALA A 303 -18.06 -3.80 5.71
C ALA A 303 -19.37 -3.00 5.70
N ARG A 304 -20.14 -3.03 6.79
CA ARG A 304 -21.41 -2.29 6.93
C ARG A 304 -21.21 -0.78 6.94
N ASP A 305 -20.18 -0.30 7.62
CA ASP A 305 -19.85 1.13 7.65
C ASP A 305 -19.44 1.62 6.26
N ILE A 306 -18.71 0.82 5.51
CA ILE A 306 -18.36 1.12 4.12
C ILE A 306 -19.61 1.11 3.24
N ALA A 307 -20.48 0.11 3.36
CA ALA A 307 -21.76 0.03 2.64
C ALA A 307 -22.67 1.24 2.91
N LYS A 308 -22.63 1.80 4.13
CA LYS A 308 -23.34 3.03 4.52
C LYS A 308 -22.64 4.32 4.03
N GLY A 309 -21.50 4.22 3.35
CA GLY A 309 -20.76 5.34 2.79
C GLY A 309 -19.86 6.11 3.77
N LYS A 310 -19.64 5.62 5.00
CA LYS A 310 -18.82 6.31 6.02
C LYS A 310 -17.33 6.45 5.63
N ARG A 311 -16.84 5.67 4.69
CA ARG A 311 -15.43 5.67 4.22
C ARG A 311 -15.29 6.19 2.80
N THR A 312 -16.35 6.76 2.24
CA THR A 312 -16.44 7.16 0.83
C THR A 312 -16.17 8.65 0.67
N LEU A 313 -15.44 9.02 -0.40
CA LEU A 313 -15.21 10.41 -0.83
C LEU A 313 -16.54 11.22 -0.81
N PHE A 314 -16.47 12.45 -0.35
CA PHE A 314 -17.55 13.42 -0.26
C PHE A 314 -18.68 13.08 0.73
N LYS A 315 -18.61 11.94 1.43
CA LYS A 315 -19.67 11.49 2.35
C LYS A 315 -19.16 10.95 3.70
N GLY A 316 -17.93 10.46 3.73
CA GLY A 316 -17.37 9.77 4.89
C GLY A 316 -16.82 10.70 5.97
N ASP A 317 -16.53 10.11 7.12
CA ASP A 317 -15.87 10.76 8.27
C ASP A 317 -14.34 10.54 8.24
N ILE A 318 -13.88 9.31 7.93
CA ILE A 318 -12.50 8.99 7.63
C ILE A 318 -12.46 8.40 6.21
N ILE A 319 -11.91 9.13 5.26
CA ILE A 319 -11.93 8.69 3.87
C ILE A 319 -10.87 7.61 3.65
N CYS A 320 -11.31 6.43 3.21
CA CYS A 320 -10.41 5.30 2.92
C CYS A 320 -10.25 5.09 1.42
N ASN A 321 -8.98 4.95 0.99
CA ASN A 321 -8.60 4.67 -0.40
C ASN A 321 -9.10 5.72 -1.41
N PRO A 322 -8.85 7.03 -1.20
CA PRO A 322 -9.24 8.05 -2.18
C PRO A 322 -8.60 7.81 -3.56
N SER A 323 -7.48 7.10 -3.61
CA SER A 323 -6.81 6.71 -4.86
C SER A 323 -7.55 5.64 -5.67
N GLY A 324 -8.55 4.96 -5.09
CA GLY A 324 -9.17 3.75 -5.60
C GLY A 324 -8.64 2.46 -4.98
N GLY A 325 -7.74 2.59 -3.98
CA GLY A 325 -7.12 1.46 -3.31
C GLY A 325 -6.28 0.59 -4.25
N LEU A 326 -6.05 -0.66 -3.87
CA LEU A 326 -5.38 -1.66 -4.69
C LEU A 326 -6.34 -2.22 -5.75
N LYS A 327 -7.62 -2.28 -5.43
CA LYS A 327 -8.65 -2.86 -6.30
C LYS A 327 -8.82 -2.12 -7.62
N ALA A 328 -8.87 -0.81 -7.60
CA ALA A 328 -9.05 -0.01 -8.81
C ALA A 328 -7.74 0.62 -9.29
N CYS A 329 -6.87 1.07 -8.37
CA CYS A 329 -5.61 1.68 -8.77
C CYS A 329 -4.60 0.66 -9.29
N GLY A 330 -4.64 -0.59 -8.81
CA GLY A 330 -3.67 -1.64 -9.13
C GLY A 330 -2.79 -2.01 -7.94
N HIS A 331 -2.17 -3.20 -8.00
CA HIS A 331 -1.38 -3.75 -6.91
C HIS A 331 -0.01 -4.29 -7.37
N PRO A 332 0.90 -3.45 -7.89
CA PRO A 332 2.31 -3.84 -8.01
C PRO A 332 2.86 -3.98 -6.59
N VAL A 333 3.12 -5.23 -6.15
CA VAL A 333 3.24 -5.55 -4.72
C VAL A 333 4.33 -4.73 -4.00
N GLY A 334 5.52 -4.61 -4.57
CA GLY A 334 6.61 -3.80 -3.99
C GLY A 334 6.37 -2.29 -4.05
N ALA A 335 5.59 -1.81 -5.02
CA ALA A 335 5.30 -0.39 -5.19
C ALA A 335 4.19 0.12 -4.26
N THR A 336 3.28 -0.76 -3.85
CA THR A 336 2.03 -0.41 -3.17
C THR A 336 2.26 0.47 -1.95
N GLY A 337 3.18 0.11 -1.03
CA GLY A 337 3.41 0.86 0.19
C GLY A 337 3.90 2.28 -0.07
N ILE A 338 4.77 2.48 -1.07
CA ILE A 338 5.25 3.81 -1.44
C ILE A 338 4.17 4.61 -2.18
N LYS A 339 3.37 3.96 -3.05
CA LYS A 339 2.22 4.61 -3.70
C LYS A 339 1.21 5.14 -2.66
N GLN A 340 0.97 4.42 -1.58
CA GLN A 340 0.13 4.90 -0.48
C GLN A 340 0.70 6.18 0.15
N ILE A 341 2.02 6.26 0.37
CA ILE A 341 2.68 7.46 0.86
C ILE A 341 2.56 8.62 -0.15
N VAL A 342 2.71 8.34 -1.45
CA VAL A 342 2.53 9.36 -2.51
C VAL A 342 1.11 9.91 -2.46
N GLU A 343 0.09 9.06 -2.42
CA GLU A 343 -1.31 9.49 -2.35
C GLU A 343 -1.58 10.36 -1.12
N ILE A 344 -1.20 9.89 0.07
CA ILE A 344 -1.40 10.68 1.29
C ILE A 344 -0.63 12.01 1.23
N THR A 345 0.56 12.04 0.63
CA THR A 345 1.32 13.27 0.44
C THR A 345 0.57 14.25 -0.48
N GLU A 346 0.05 13.79 -1.61
CA GLU A 346 -0.78 14.58 -2.54
C GLU A 346 -2.03 15.12 -1.83
N GLN A 347 -2.73 14.29 -1.04
CA GLN A 347 -3.91 14.69 -0.29
C GLN A 347 -3.62 15.79 0.73
N LEU A 348 -2.56 15.64 1.54
CA LEU A 348 -2.20 16.61 2.57
C LEU A 348 -1.67 17.92 1.98
N ARG A 349 -1.08 17.90 0.77
CA ARG A 349 -0.66 19.12 0.06
C ARG A 349 -1.81 19.84 -0.64
N GLY A 350 -2.98 19.21 -0.78
CA GLY A 350 -4.10 19.72 -1.56
C GLY A 350 -3.90 19.53 -3.07
N GLU A 351 -3.15 18.49 -3.44
CA GLU A 351 -2.79 18.13 -4.82
C GLU A 351 -3.60 16.93 -5.34
N GLY A 352 -4.61 16.47 -4.58
CA GLY A 352 -5.43 15.30 -4.91
C GLY A 352 -6.35 15.48 -6.13
N GLY A 353 -6.50 16.70 -6.67
CA GLY A 353 -7.36 16.98 -7.82
C GLY A 353 -8.82 16.59 -7.53
N MET A 354 -9.46 15.87 -8.45
CA MET A 354 -10.89 15.47 -8.31
C MET A 354 -11.14 14.49 -7.15
N ARG A 355 -10.10 13.84 -6.60
CA ARG A 355 -10.19 12.93 -5.44
C ARG A 355 -9.76 13.59 -4.13
N GLN A 356 -9.60 14.92 -4.12
CA GLN A 356 -9.16 15.66 -2.95
C GLN A 356 -10.10 15.46 -1.77
N VAL A 357 -9.55 15.08 -0.61
CA VAL A 357 -10.23 15.10 0.68
C VAL A 357 -10.03 16.50 1.27
N GLU A 358 -11.11 17.28 1.26
CA GLU A 358 -11.05 18.68 1.69
C GLU A 358 -10.69 18.80 3.17
N GLY A 359 -9.73 19.68 3.45
CA GLY A 359 -9.30 19.98 4.81
C GLY A 359 -8.45 18.90 5.49
N ALA A 360 -8.06 17.84 4.78
CA ALA A 360 -7.22 16.77 5.34
C ALA A 360 -5.88 17.32 5.85
N LYS A 361 -5.53 16.98 7.09
CA LYS A 361 -4.31 17.39 7.79
C LYS A 361 -3.49 16.21 8.30
N ILE A 362 -4.14 15.08 8.53
CA ILE A 362 -3.54 13.87 9.08
C ILE A 362 -3.95 12.68 8.21
N GLY A 363 -2.95 11.99 7.68
CA GLY A 363 -3.16 10.81 6.86
C GLY A 363 -2.46 9.57 7.42
N LEU A 364 -3.02 8.40 7.14
CA LEU A 364 -2.48 7.11 7.55
C LEU A 364 -2.27 6.22 6.33
N THR A 365 -1.17 5.50 6.28
CA THR A 365 -0.96 4.40 5.33
C THR A 365 -0.88 3.06 6.04
N HIS A 366 -1.53 2.06 5.49
CA HIS A 366 -1.58 0.71 5.97
C HIS A 366 -1.16 -0.24 4.86
N ASN A 367 0.04 -0.80 4.98
CA ASN A 367 0.64 -1.71 4.01
C ASN A 367 0.90 -3.06 4.65
N VAL A 368 0.36 -4.13 4.06
CA VAL A 368 0.37 -5.49 4.61
C VAL A 368 1.05 -6.45 3.65
N GLY A 369 1.86 -7.37 4.19
CA GLY A 369 2.51 -8.43 3.45
C GLY A 369 1.91 -9.81 3.74
N GLY A 370 1.81 -10.62 2.69
CA GLY A 370 1.18 -11.94 2.76
C GLY A 370 -0.29 -11.84 3.15
N SER A 371 -0.76 -12.78 3.93
CA SER A 371 -2.13 -12.76 4.49
C SER A 371 -2.25 -11.96 5.81
N GLY A 372 -1.30 -11.07 6.11
CA GLY A 372 -1.24 -10.31 7.36
C GLY A 372 -0.04 -10.67 8.24
N ALA A 373 0.95 -11.37 7.69
CA ALA A 373 2.15 -11.77 8.42
C ALA A 373 3.03 -10.58 8.83
N VAL A 374 3.00 -9.49 8.06
CA VAL A 374 3.70 -8.25 8.38
C VAL A 374 2.83 -7.05 8.02
N ALA A 375 2.86 -6.02 8.86
CA ALA A 375 2.19 -4.75 8.60
C ALA A 375 3.14 -3.58 8.87
N ALA A 376 3.12 -2.59 7.96
CA ALA A 376 3.80 -1.31 8.11
C ALA A 376 2.74 -0.18 8.12
N ILE A 377 2.75 0.62 9.19
CA ILE A 377 1.84 1.73 9.40
C ILE A 377 2.64 3.01 9.49
N HIS A 378 2.28 3.99 8.66
CA HIS A 378 2.86 5.32 8.74
C HIS A 378 1.76 6.36 8.95
N ILE A 379 2.01 7.35 9.81
CA ILE A 379 1.12 8.50 10.01
C ILE A 379 1.86 9.75 9.56
N LEU A 380 1.21 10.47 8.64
CA LEU A 380 1.71 11.68 8.02
C LEU A 380 0.88 12.88 8.47
N LYS A 381 1.53 14.04 8.59
CA LYS A 381 0.89 15.29 9.00
C LYS A 381 1.49 16.47 8.23
N ILE A 382 0.65 17.43 7.85
CA ILE A 382 1.08 18.72 7.31
C ILE A 382 1.58 19.64 8.42
#